data_d6c09a877e3f2f70cd3b967c10b6a98b
#
_entry.id   d6c09a877e3f2f70cd3b967c10b6a98b
#
_cell.length_a   1.000
_cell.length_b   1.000
_cell.length_c   1.000
_cell.angle_alpha   90.00
_cell.angle_beta   90.00
_cell.angle_gamma   90.00
#
_symmetry.space_group_name_H-M   'P 1'
#
loop_
_entity.id
_entity.type
_entity.pdbx_description
1 polymer ?
#
loop_
_entity_poly.entity_id
_entity_poly.type
_entity_poly.pdbx_seq_one_letter_code
_entity_poly.pdbx_strand_id
1 'polypeptide(L)'
;MKVKVLTITIIALFFGNVIIGQTQPDWRKLHYLSEEEMLTPFTKSKTFYPTDPPEGIIRNVAEFDQMQGVLIRYPFGIPMELIREMAEDIMVVTLVANASQQQTVTTQYQNNNVNLENCDFLIAPTNSYWTRDYGPWFVFDGNNQPGIVNFPYNRPRPNDDDVPIRMSEYLDIDLYGMDLISTGGNYMCTGKGLSASTDLVWDENPTLTHEEVSGFINDYLGNPIYDVLDDPLGEYIKHIDCWSKYLSPNKILLGQVPTTDNRYQDYEDLADYFASQTSSYGTPFEVYRVFTPGDYPYTPYTNSLILNNKVLVPITGGPYDNDALAAYEEAMPGYEIIGIMYNGWENTDALHCRAKGIADIGMLYIDHMPTLGTVAYHPEYDISADITAASGSNIYADSVLIYYKINSGNYTSTVMEYVSDVTYTGTIEGVMPSDTVSYYLFAADESGRNAKQPFIGEPDPFVFKNVYFPQTELAFNPDTVLFETTEDMIYGIP
;
A
#
# COMPACT_ATOMS: atom_id res chain seq x y z
N MET A 1 18.69 85.95 45.23
CA MET A 1 18.39 84.52 45.49
C MET A 1 18.18 83.86 44.15
N LYS A 2 19.19 83.14 43.63
CA LYS A 2 19.14 82.45 42.31
C LYS A 2 18.80 81.01 42.55
N VAL A 3 17.64 80.55 42.06
CA VAL A 3 17.21 79.14 42.08
C VAL A 3 17.88 78.44 40.91
N LYS A 4 18.70 77.44 41.18
CA LYS A 4 19.23 76.55 40.13
C LYS A 4 18.22 75.40 39.90
N VAL A 5 17.71 75.35 38.73
CA VAL A 5 16.94 74.18 38.27
C VAL A 5 17.89 73.12 37.80
N LEU A 6 17.81 71.92 38.41
CA LEU A 6 18.58 70.79 38.05
C LEU A 6 17.72 69.91 37.07
N THR A 7 18.11 69.95 35.82
CA THR A 7 17.44 69.12 34.82
C THR A 7 18.06 67.67 34.86
N ILE A 8 17.30 66.68 35.33
CA ILE A 8 17.66 65.26 35.28
C ILE A 8 17.22 64.69 33.92
N THR A 9 18.18 64.40 33.07
CA THR A 9 17.94 63.68 31.81
C THR A 9 17.89 62.19 32.11
N ILE A 10 16.73 61.60 32.07
CA ILE A 10 16.55 60.11 32.13
C ILE A 10 16.84 59.56 30.77
N ILE A 11 17.95 58.86 30.57
CA ILE A 11 18.26 58.04 29.40
C ILE A 11 17.54 56.71 29.61
N ALA A 12 16.39 56.54 28.95
CA ALA A 12 15.74 55.25 28.86
C ALA A 12 16.51 54.36 27.84
N LEU A 13 17.29 53.40 28.31
CA LEU A 13 17.87 52.37 27.51
C LEU A 13 16.75 51.37 27.12
N PHE A 14 16.21 51.50 25.91
CA PHE A 14 15.40 50.48 25.30
C PHE A 14 16.31 49.28 24.93
N PHE A 15 16.34 48.25 25.78
CA PHE A 15 16.76 46.93 25.34
C PHE A 15 15.66 46.38 24.41
N GLY A 16 15.82 46.61 23.12
CA GLY A 16 15.07 45.86 22.13
C GLY A 16 15.44 44.40 22.24
N ASN A 17 14.55 43.59 22.83
CA ASN A 17 14.58 42.16 22.62
C ASN A 17 14.35 41.93 21.12
N VAL A 18 15.41 41.74 20.37
CA VAL A 18 15.34 41.07 19.06
C VAL A 18 14.90 39.67 19.37
N ILE A 19 13.59 39.43 19.34
CA ILE A 19 13.06 38.11 19.16
C ILE A 19 13.51 37.74 17.74
N ILE A 20 14.62 37.01 17.65
CA ILE A 20 14.94 36.24 16.46
C ILE A 20 13.81 35.19 16.43
N GLY A 21 12.74 35.50 15.73
CA GLY A 21 11.74 34.52 15.38
C GLY A 21 12.51 33.42 14.66
N GLN A 22 12.66 32.29 15.32
CA GLN A 22 12.95 31.08 14.60
C GLN A 22 11.81 30.98 13.57
N THR A 23 12.10 31.35 12.34
CA THR A 23 11.24 30.97 11.22
C THR A 23 11.15 29.47 11.33
N GLN A 24 9.96 28.97 11.64
CA GLN A 24 9.69 27.54 11.52
C GLN A 24 10.17 27.13 10.13
N PRO A 25 10.92 26.04 10.00
CA PRO A 25 11.31 25.55 8.69
C PRO A 25 10.06 25.51 7.83
N ASP A 26 10.17 25.99 6.59
CA ASP A 26 9.10 25.80 5.62
C ASP A 26 9.03 24.30 5.32
N TRP A 27 8.16 23.59 6.03
CA TRP A 27 7.98 22.15 5.95
C TRP A 27 7.72 21.67 4.52
N ARG A 28 7.16 22.53 3.65
CA ARG A 28 6.93 22.26 2.24
C ARG A 28 8.23 22.09 1.45
N LYS A 29 9.33 22.71 1.90
CA LYS A 29 10.65 22.57 1.27
C LYS A 29 11.43 21.37 1.77
N LEU A 30 11.01 20.74 2.87
CA LEU A 30 11.68 19.53 3.38
C LEU A 30 11.39 18.30 2.52
N HIS A 31 10.35 18.35 1.68
CA HIS A 31 10.09 17.33 0.65
C HIS A 31 11.27 17.21 -0.31
N TYR A 32 11.86 18.33 -0.70
CA TYR A 32 13.12 18.41 -1.41
C TYR A 32 14.29 18.31 -0.42
N LEU A 33 15.47 17.94 -0.93
CA LEU A 33 16.69 18.10 -0.15
C LEU A 33 16.86 19.59 0.19
N SER A 34 17.22 19.89 1.43
CA SER A 34 17.67 21.23 1.80
C SER A 34 18.97 21.57 1.10
N GLU A 35 19.35 22.87 1.03
CA GLU A 35 20.64 23.27 0.48
C GLU A 35 21.83 22.56 1.15
N GLU A 36 21.74 22.30 2.45
CA GLU A 36 22.75 21.57 3.22
C GLU A 36 22.76 20.08 2.86
N GLU A 37 21.60 19.45 2.72
CA GLU A 37 21.47 18.06 2.30
C GLU A 37 21.96 17.85 0.86
N MET A 38 21.71 18.78 -0.07
CA MET A 38 22.24 18.73 -1.44
C MET A 38 23.77 18.78 -1.52
N LEU A 39 24.41 19.40 -0.53
CA LEU A 39 25.86 19.47 -0.41
C LEU A 39 26.46 18.28 0.34
N THR A 40 25.62 17.48 0.98
CA THR A 40 26.06 16.32 1.77
C THR A 40 26.11 15.10 0.86
N PRO A 41 27.29 14.49 0.66
CA PRO A 41 27.39 13.26 -0.12
C PRO A 41 26.49 12.19 0.52
N PHE A 42 25.75 11.45 -0.30
CA PHE A 42 25.00 10.30 0.20
C PHE A 42 25.96 9.31 0.86
N THR A 43 25.62 8.92 2.07
CA THR A 43 26.32 7.87 2.81
C THR A 43 25.27 7.00 3.50
N LYS A 44 25.40 5.69 3.34
CA LYS A 44 24.57 4.74 4.10
C LYS A 44 24.69 5.01 5.58
N SER A 45 23.61 4.79 6.35
CA SER A 45 23.66 4.87 7.80
C SER A 45 24.76 3.93 8.34
N LYS A 46 25.41 4.35 9.42
CA LYS A 46 26.43 3.52 10.08
C LYS A 46 25.83 2.28 10.77
N THR A 47 24.54 2.27 10.95
CA THR A 47 23.76 1.18 11.54
C THR A 47 23.21 0.23 10.50
N PHE A 48 23.25 0.59 9.22
CA PHE A 48 22.87 -0.32 8.13
C PHE A 48 23.95 -1.39 7.91
N TYR A 49 23.52 -2.65 7.91
CA TYR A 49 24.36 -3.80 7.57
C TYR A 49 23.61 -4.68 6.56
N PRO A 50 24.21 -4.98 5.40
CA PRO A 50 23.64 -5.95 4.48
C PRO A 50 23.64 -7.34 5.12
N THR A 51 22.57 -8.10 4.88
CA THR A 51 22.44 -9.49 5.33
C THR A 51 22.17 -10.38 4.12
N ASP A 52 22.16 -11.69 4.33
CA ASP A 52 21.51 -12.60 3.37
C ASP A 52 20.00 -12.30 3.32
N PRO A 53 19.31 -12.57 2.18
CA PRO A 53 17.86 -12.40 2.09
C PRO A 53 17.11 -13.41 2.98
N PRO A 54 15.80 -13.21 3.22
CA PRO A 54 14.96 -14.20 3.89
C PRO A 54 15.01 -15.57 3.15
N GLU A 55 14.84 -16.67 3.89
CA GLU A 55 14.90 -17.99 3.31
C GLU A 55 13.56 -18.45 2.68
N GLY A 56 13.63 -19.23 1.61
CA GLY A 56 12.48 -19.89 0.99
C GLY A 56 11.66 -18.99 0.07
N ILE A 57 10.35 -19.25 -0.03
CA ILE A 57 9.43 -18.44 -0.84
C ILE A 57 8.98 -17.25 0.01
N ILE A 58 9.36 -16.06 -0.43
CA ILE A 58 9.10 -14.82 0.30
C ILE A 58 7.79 -14.22 -0.20
N ARG A 59 6.95 -13.75 0.73
CA ARG A 59 5.76 -12.95 0.44
C ARG A 59 5.92 -11.53 0.94
N ASN A 60 5.90 -10.57 0.05
CA ASN A 60 5.86 -9.15 0.41
C ASN A 60 4.45 -8.75 0.85
N VAL A 61 4.33 -7.99 1.92
CA VAL A 61 3.04 -7.52 2.43
C VAL A 61 2.57 -6.33 1.60
N ALA A 62 1.42 -6.45 0.94
CA ALA A 62 0.78 -5.37 0.21
C ALA A 62 0.08 -4.38 1.16
N GLU A 63 -0.19 -3.16 0.68
CA GLU A 63 -0.86 -2.15 1.52
C GLU A 63 -2.30 -2.54 1.90
N PHE A 64 -2.96 -3.30 1.05
CA PHE A 64 -4.32 -3.81 1.27
C PHE A 64 -4.38 -5.15 2.04
N ASP A 65 -3.23 -5.70 2.50
CA ASP A 65 -3.20 -6.83 3.42
C ASP A 65 -3.59 -6.39 4.85
N GLN A 66 -3.82 -7.36 5.73
CA GLN A 66 -4.19 -7.09 7.12
C GLN A 66 -3.08 -6.34 7.86
N MET A 67 -3.43 -5.19 8.43
CA MET A 67 -2.54 -4.37 9.26
C MET A 67 -2.95 -4.49 10.74
N GLN A 68 -1.95 -4.61 11.63
CA GLN A 68 -2.17 -4.53 13.08
C GLN A 68 -2.01 -3.11 13.61
N GLY A 69 -1.41 -2.20 12.84
CA GLY A 69 -1.15 -0.83 13.27
C GLY A 69 -0.80 0.10 12.13
N VAL A 70 -0.56 1.35 12.48
CA VAL A 70 -0.05 2.39 11.59
C VAL A 70 1.05 3.19 12.28
N LEU A 71 2.15 3.41 11.59
CA LEU A 71 3.29 4.18 12.04
C LEU A 71 3.16 5.62 11.59
N ILE A 72 3.25 6.55 12.54
CA ILE A 72 3.29 7.99 12.32
C ILE A 72 4.40 8.60 13.17
N ARG A 73 4.66 9.88 13.02
CA ARG A 73 5.76 10.57 13.70
C ARG A 73 5.34 11.90 14.30
N TYR A 74 5.93 12.29 15.43
CA TYR A 74 5.82 13.61 16.05
C TYR A 74 7.13 14.40 15.91
N PRO A 75 7.08 15.71 15.54
CA PRO A 75 5.93 16.59 15.27
C PRO A 75 5.12 16.13 14.05
N PHE A 76 3.78 16.23 14.17
CA PHE A 76 2.89 15.69 13.14
C PHE A 76 3.00 16.43 11.81
N GLY A 77 3.01 15.66 10.71
CA GLY A 77 2.77 16.13 9.35
C GLY A 77 1.33 15.93 8.89
N ILE A 78 0.46 15.44 9.76
CA ILE A 78 -0.92 15.03 9.47
C ILE A 78 -1.88 15.69 10.45
N PRO A 79 -3.17 15.87 10.07
CA PRO A 79 -4.17 16.45 10.96
C PRO A 79 -4.55 15.48 12.08
N MET A 80 -4.93 16.02 13.24
CA MET A 80 -5.36 15.23 14.39
C MET A 80 -6.63 14.42 14.11
N GLU A 81 -7.45 14.85 13.18
CA GLU A 81 -8.62 14.12 12.72
C GLU A 81 -8.25 12.76 12.11
N LEU A 82 -7.21 12.72 11.28
CA LEU A 82 -6.69 11.47 10.73
C LEU A 82 -6.20 10.52 11.82
N ILE A 83 -5.48 11.05 12.83
CA ILE A 83 -4.97 10.22 13.94
C ILE A 83 -6.14 9.65 14.74
N ARG A 84 -7.18 10.45 15.01
CA ARG A 84 -8.39 9.99 15.69
C ARG A 84 -9.09 8.89 14.92
N GLU A 85 -9.25 9.08 13.60
CA GLU A 85 -9.90 8.12 12.72
C GLU A 85 -9.16 6.77 12.68
N MET A 86 -7.83 6.80 12.58
CA MET A 86 -7.03 5.57 12.61
C MET A 86 -7.10 4.88 13.96
N ALA A 87 -7.07 5.64 15.06
CA ALA A 87 -7.12 5.11 16.42
C ALA A 87 -8.50 4.54 16.83
N GLU A 88 -9.54 4.65 16.01
CA GLU A 88 -10.82 4.00 16.27
C GLU A 88 -10.70 2.47 16.19
N ASP A 89 -9.96 1.96 15.22
CA ASP A 89 -9.96 0.54 14.87
C ASP A 89 -8.59 -0.14 14.94
N ILE A 90 -7.48 0.64 14.94
CA ILE A 90 -6.13 0.08 14.79
C ILE A 90 -5.14 0.79 15.72
N MET A 91 -4.06 0.09 16.08
CA MET A 91 -2.97 0.66 16.89
C MET A 91 -2.22 1.74 16.14
N VAL A 92 -2.19 2.97 16.66
CA VAL A 92 -1.38 4.07 16.16
C VAL A 92 -0.06 4.11 16.94
N VAL A 93 1.03 3.71 16.30
CA VAL A 93 2.37 3.79 16.87
C VAL A 93 3.00 5.12 16.48
N THR A 94 3.27 5.97 17.47
CA THR A 94 3.85 7.29 17.24
C THR A 94 5.34 7.31 17.57
N LEU A 95 6.18 7.61 16.55
CA LEU A 95 7.61 7.86 16.76
C LEU A 95 7.80 9.18 17.50
N VAL A 96 8.51 9.13 18.61
CA VAL A 96 8.85 10.28 19.43
C VAL A 96 10.34 10.29 19.77
N ALA A 97 10.96 11.47 19.87
CA ALA A 97 12.40 11.57 20.15
C ALA A 97 12.76 11.20 21.60
N ASN A 98 11.82 11.35 22.54
CA ASN A 98 12.06 11.11 23.97
C ASN A 98 10.74 11.11 24.77
N ALA A 99 10.84 10.73 26.05
CA ALA A 99 9.69 10.67 26.97
C ALA A 99 8.95 12.02 27.16
N SER A 100 9.63 13.16 27.00
CA SER A 100 8.97 14.47 27.07
C SER A 100 8.04 14.71 25.87
N GLN A 101 8.47 14.31 24.70
CA GLN A 101 7.60 14.34 23.51
C GLN A 101 6.43 13.37 23.64
N GLN A 102 6.68 12.15 24.14
CA GLN A 102 5.62 11.18 24.43
C GLN A 102 4.53 11.80 25.32
N GLN A 103 4.92 12.45 26.43
CA GLN A 103 3.97 13.11 27.33
C GLN A 103 3.20 14.24 26.61
N THR A 104 3.89 15.00 25.76
CA THR A 104 3.27 16.06 24.96
C THR A 104 2.22 15.50 24.01
N VAL A 105 2.55 14.44 23.28
CA VAL A 105 1.65 13.77 22.34
C VAL A 105 0.46 13.16 23.07
N THR A 106 0.69 12.45 24.18
CA THR A 106 -0.38 11.90 25.02
C THR A 106 -1.39 12.98 25.42
N THR A 107 -0.90 14.16 25.84
CA THR A 107 -1.76 15.29 26.18
C THR A 107 -2.55 15.81 24.97
N GLN A 108 -1.92 15.88 23.80
CA GLN A 108 -2.60 16.28 22.56
C GLN A 108 -3.69 15.28 22.18
N TYR A 109 -3.41 13.97 22.26
CA TYR A 109 -4.39 12.91 21.98
C TYR A 109 -5.60 13.00 22.93
N GLN A 110 -5.35 13.16 24.23
CA GLN A 110 -6.42 13.35 25.23
C GLN A 110 -7.31 14.55 24.90
N ASN A 111 -6.70 15.70 24.58
CA ASN A 111 -7.42 16.93 24.29
C ASN A 111 -8.24 16.87 22.99
N ASN A 112 -7.92 15.93 22.09
CA ASN A 112 -8.59 15.75 20.80
C ASN A 112 -9.43 14.46 20.72
N ASN A 113 -9.69 13.82 21.87
CA ASN A 113 -10.50 12.61 21.96
C ASN A 113 -9.99 11.44 21.09
N VAL A 114 -8.68 11.31 20.93
CA VAL A 114 -8.07 10.13 20.33
C VAL A 114 -8.20 8.95 21.29
N ASN A 115 -8.56 7.78 20.79
CA ASN A 115 -8.66 6.56 21.59
C ASN A 115 -7.27 6.10 22.04
N LEU A 116 -6.92 6.37 23.30
CA LEU A 116 -5.60 6.03 23.85
C LEU A 116 -5.37 4.52 24.03
N GLU A 117 -6.41 3.70 24.05
CA GLU A 117 -6.28 2.25 24.14
C GLU A 117 -5.66 1.68 22.84
N ASN A 118 -5.81 2.41 21.74
CA ASN A 118 -5.24 2.11 20.44
C ASN A 118 -4.04 3.03 20.10
N CYS A 119 -3.30 3.49 21.11
CA CYS A 119 -2.11 4.33 20.89
C CYS A 119 -0.91 3.77 21.63
N ASP A 120 0.22 3.67 20.92
CA ASP A 120 1.50 3.31 21.51
C ASP A 120 2.60 4.26 21.02
N PHE A 121 3.77 4.20 21.65
CA PHE A 121 4.90 5.10 21.38
C PHE A 121 6.18 4.31 21.22
N LEU A 122 6.91 4.63 20.15
CA LEU A 122 8.26 4.16 19.95
C LEU A 122 9.23 5.34 20.11
N ILE A 123 10.15 5.26 21.09
CA ILE A 123 11.19 6.28 21.26
C ILE A 123 12.27 6.05 20.20
N ALA A 124 12.11 6.75 19.09
CA ALA A 124 13.01 6.77 17.96
C ALA A 124 13.06 8.19 17.39
N PRO A 125 14.15 8.94 17.57
CA PRO A 125 14.32 10.25 16.94
C PRO A 125 14.24 10.12 15.41
N THR A 126 13.60 11.09 14.76
CA THR A 126 13.48 11.16 13.31
C THR A 126 13.90 12.52 12.79
N ASN A 127 14.34 12.59 11.53
CA ASN A 127 14.68 13.84 10.85
C ASN A 127 13.45 14.44 10.16
N SER A 128 12.54 13.60 9.65
CA SER A 128 11.35 14.02 8.89
C SER A 128 10.08 13.27 9.33
N TYR A 129 8.92 13.62 8.74
CA TYR A 129 7.64 12.97 9.02
C TYR A 129 7.20 11.98 7.92
N TRP A 130 8.05 11.73 6.94
CA TRP A 130 7.73 10.82 5.82
C TRP A 130 7.95 9.36 6.20
N THR A 131 7.10 8.88 7.11
CA THR A 131 7.19 7.49 7.61
C THR A 131 6.98 6.45 6.50
N ARG A 132 6.34 6.80 5.41
CA ARG A 132 6.22 5.94 4.22
C ARG A 132 7.57 5.71 3.57
N ASP A 133 8.39 6.74 3.45
CA ASP A 133 9.62 6.70 2.67
C ASP A 133 10.71 5.89 3.36
N TYR A 134 10.86 6.04 4.66
CA TYR A 134 11.86 5.33 5.46
C TYR A 134 11.27 4.21 6.32
N GLY A 135 9.94 4.07 6.36
CA GLY A 135 9.28 3.07 7.19
C GLY A 135 9.55 1.64 6.72
N PRO A 136 9.30 0.64 7.56
CA PRO A 136 9.68 -0.74 7.28
C PRO A 136 8.87 -1.33 6.10
N TRP A 137 9.55 -2.17 5.30
CA TRP A 137 8.87 -3.08 4.39
C TRP A 137 8.75 -4.45 5.04
N PHE A 138 7.53 -4.95 5.11
CA PHE A 138 7.23 -6.23 5.76
C PHE A 138 7.21 -7.38 4.75
N VAL A 139 7.76 -8.50 5.20
CA VAL A 139 7.75 -9.76 4.45
C VAL A 139 7.39 -10.91 5.38
N PHE A 140 6.96 -12.02 4.79
CA PHE A 140 6.95 -13.34 5.43
C PHE A 140 7.89 -14.25 4.66
N ASP A 141 8.76 -14.97 5.37
CA ASP A 141 9.70 -15.91 4.79
C ASP A 141 9.02 -17.24 4.40
N GLY A 142 9.79 -18.18 3.85
CA GLY A 142 9.28 -19.50 3.47
C GLY A 142 8.78 -20.39 4.61
N ASN A 143 9.06 -19.99 5.86
CA ASN A 143 8.53 -20.62 7.07
C ASN A 143 7.35 -19.84 7.66
N ASN A 144 6.82 -18.87 6.91
CA ASN A 144 5.76 -17.95 7.33
C ASN A 144 6.13 -17.11 8.58
N GLN A 145 7.44 -16.81 8.76
CA GLN A 145 7.90 -15.93 9.83
C GLN A 145 7.92 -14.49 9.33
N PRO A 146 7.38 -13.53 10.11
CA PRO A 146 7.41 -12.13 9.74
C PRO A 146 8.82 -11.55 9.86
N GLY A 147 9.16 -10.63 8.96
CA GLY A 147 10.39 -9.88 9.00
C GLY A 147 10.27 -8.50 8.38
N ILE A 148 11.26 -7.67 8.62
CA ILE A 148 11.41 -6.34 8.03
C ILE A 148 12.58 -6.36 7.07
N VAL A 149 12.35 -5.91 5.83
CA VAL A 149 13.41 -5.58 4.89
C VAL A 149 13.77 -4.11 5.06
N ASN A 150 15.00 -3.87 5.51
CA ASN A 150 15.63 -2.57 5.65
C ASN A 150 16.48 -2.26 4.44
N PHE A 151 16.52 -1.02 4.01
CA PHE A 151 17.29 -0.52 2.87
C PHE A 151 17.93 0.82 3.20
N PRO A 152 19.05 1.21 2.56
CA PRO A 152 19.60 2.56 2.71
C PRO A 152 18.61 3.59 2.15
N TYR A 153 18.09 4.46 3.03
CA TYR A 153 17.15 5.51 2.66
C TYR A 153 17.82 6.55 1.77
N ASN A 154 17.18 6.94 0.68
CA ASN A 154 17.74 7.82 -0.35
C ASN A 154 17.95 9.29 0.07
N ARG A 155 17.89 9.59 1.36
CA ARG A 155 18.13 10.93 1.94
C ARG A 155 19.23 10.87 3.00
N PRO A 156 20.03 11.94 3.14
CA PRO A 156 21.06 12.02 4.20
C PRO A 156 20.43 12.29 5.59
N ARG A 157 19.51 11.41 6.02
CA ARG A 157 18.69 11.50 7.23
C ARG A 157 18.87 10.26 8.10
N PRO A 158 19.98 10.15 8.81
CA PRO A 158 20.35 8.91 9.50
C PRO A 158 19.36 8.47 10.58
N ASN A 159 18.62 9.38 11.21
CA ASN A 159 17.62 8.98 12.20
C ASN A 159 16.37 8.36 11.52
N ASP A 160 16.02 8.82 10.32
CA ASP A 160 14.95 8.23 9.53
C ASP A 160 15.36 6.83 9.05
N ASP A 161 16.59 6.70 8.57
CA ASP A 161 17.19 5.44 8.09
C ASP A 161 17.29 4.35 9.19
N ASP A 162 17.33 4.75 10.47
CA ASP A 162 17.37 3.82 11.62
C ASP A 162 15.97 3.29 12.04
N VAL A 163 14.88 3.86 11.53
CA VAL A 163 13.52 3.50 11.98
C VAL A 163 13.15 2.03 11.73
N PRO A 164 13.47 1.39 10.58
CA PRO A 164 13.20 -0.03 10.39
C PRO A 164 13.89 -0.93 11.43
N ILE A 165 15.10 -0.57 11.88
CA ILE A 165 15.83 -1.28 12.94
C ILE A 165 15.05 -1.19 14.26
N ARG A 166 14.60 0.01 14.63
CA ARG A 166 13.81 0.22 15.85
C ARG A 166 12.44 -0.49 15.79
N MET A 167 11.85 -0.58 14.60
CA MET A 167 10.60 -1.29 14.42
C MET A 167 10.78 -2.81 14.55
N SER A 168 11.88 -3.38 14.03
CA SER A 168 12.16 -4.81 14.22
C SER A 168 12.40 -5.15 15.70
N GLU A 169 13.12 -4.30 16.43
CA GLU A 169 13.31 -4.43 17.89
C GLU A 169 11.96 -4.32 18.64
N TYR A 170 11.11 -3.37 18.25
CA TYR A 170 9.79 -3.15 18.87
C TYR A 170 8.81 -4.31 18.65
N LEU A 171 8.84 -4.90 17.46
CA LEU A 171 7.97 -6.02 17.09
C LEU A 171 8.57 -7.38 17.44
N ASP A 172 9.86 -7.45 17.82
CA ASP A 172 10.62 -8.68 18.07
C ASP A 172 10.60 -9.65 16.88
N ILE A 173 10.91 -9.12 15.66
CA ILE A 173 10.95 -9.86 14.41
C ILE A 173 12.27 -9.66 13.67
N ASP A 174 12.57 -10.54 12.72
CA ASP A 174 13.83 -10.51 11.97
C ASP A 174 13.99 -9.24 11.12
N LEU A 175 15.24 -8.83 10.94
CA LEU A 175 15.66 -7.69 10.12
C LEU A 175 16.60 -8.14 9.02
N TYR A 176 16.23 -7.86 7.76
CA TYR A 176 17.03 -8.18 6.58
C TYR A 176 17.54 -6.90 5.93
N GLY A 177 18.85 -6.77 5.75
CA GLY A 177 19.48 -5.59 5.16
C GLY A 177 19.68 -5.76 3.66
N MET A 178 18.80 -5.19 2.85
CA MET A 178 18.88 -5.16 1.39
C MET A 178 19.76 -3.98 0.94
N ASP A 179 20.90 -4.24 0.31
CA ASP A 179 21.86 -3.22 -0.10
C ASP A 179 21.47 -2.53 -1.42
N LEU A 180 20.24 -2.02 -1.48
CA LEU A 180 19.67 -1.26 -2.58
C LEU A 180 19.17 0.08 -2.03
N ILE A 181 19.71 1.22 -2.52
CA ILE A 181 19.21 2.55 -2.14
C ILE A 181 17.77 2.68 -2.61
N SER A 182 16.86 3.07 -1.71
CA SER A 182 15.43 3.06 -2.01
C SER A 182 14.65 4.06 -1.16
N THR A 183 13.36 4.17 -1.46
CA THR A 183 12.38 4.94 -0.70
C THR A 183 11.00 4.28 -0.82
N GLY A 184 10.30 4.18 0.29
CA GLY A 184 9.03 3.45 0.35
C GLY A 184 7.88 4.08 -0.42
N GLY A 185 7.92 5.39 -0.69
CA GLY A 185 6.94 6.06 -1.55
C GLY A 185 7.10 5.72 -3.03
N ASN A 186 8.30 5.25 -3.42
CA ASN A 186 8.58 4.78 -4.78
C ASN A 186 8.50 3.25 -4.91
N TYR A 187 7.65 2.60 -4.14
CA TYR A 187 7.49 1.15 -4.24
C TYR A 187 6.07 0.72 -3.88
N MET A 188 5.47 -0.12 -4.71
CA MET A 188 4.20 -0.77 -4.43
C MET A 188 4.24 -2.24 -4.87
N CYS A 189 3.49 -3.11 -4.19
CA CYS A 189 3.40 -4.53 -4.52
C CYS A 189 1.97 -5.06 -4.45
N THR A 190 1.75 -6.19 -5.09
CA THR A 190 0.46 -6.91 -5.08
C THR A 190 0.36 -7.95 -3.97
N GLY A 191 1.44 -8.20 -3.23
CA GLY A 191 1.50 -9.30 -2.25
C GLY A 191 1.55 -10.70 -2.87
N LYS A 192 1.59 -10.79 -4.21
CA LYS A 192 1.55 -12.04 -4.99
C LYS A 192 2.57 -12.03 -6.15
N GLY A 193 3.81 -11.62 -5.87
CA GLY A 193 4.93 -11.75 -6.78
C GLY A 193 5.06 -10.65 -7.85
N LEU A 194 4.26 -9.57 -7.78
CA LEU A 194 4.36 -8.43 -8.68
C LEU A 194 4.53 -7.13 -7.90
N SER A 195 5.45 -6.28 -8.35
CA SER A 195 5.71 -4.97 -7.76
C SER A 195 6.08 -3.95 -8.83
N ALA A 196 6.01 -2.67 -8.47
CA ALA A 196 6.37 -1.58 -9.37
C ALA A 196 7.02 -0.40 -8.64
N SER A 197 7.84 0.35 -9.39
CA SER A 197 8.38 1.65 -8.99
C SER A 197 8.60 2.53 -10.22
N THR A 198 9.06 3.76 -10.01
CA THR A 198 9.56 4.59 -11.12
C THR A 198 11.05 4.35 -11.38
N ASP A 199 11.53 4.90 -12.49
CA ASP A 199 12.94 4.92 -12.91
C ASP A 199 13.90 5.57 -11.90
N LEU A 200 13.37 6.23 -10.86
CA LEU A 200 14.17 6.77 -9.75
C LEU A 200 15.08 5.70 -9.13
N VAL A 201 14.63 4.46 -9.04
CA VAL A 201 15.44 3.37 -8.47
C VAL A 201 16.73 3.15 -9.23
N TRP A 202 16.76 3.35 -10.55
CA TRP A 202 17.96 3.27 -11.36
C TRP A 202 18.86 4.48 -11.19
N ASP A 203 18.26 5.69 -11.13
CA ASP A 203 19.00 6.93 -10.89
C ASP A 203 19.76 6.90 -9.55
N GLU A 204 19.18 6.27 -8.54
CA GLU A 204 19.75 6.15 -7.20
C GLU A 204 20.78 5.02 -7.06
N ASN A 205 20.76 4.03 -7.96
CA ASN A 205 21.69 2.89 -7.97
C ASN A 205 22.51 2.80 -9.29
N PRO A 206 23.22 3.86 -9.70
CA PRO A 206 23.84 3.92 -11.02
C PRO A 206 25.02 2.95 -11.22
N THR A 207 25.45 2.27 -10.17
CA THR A 207 26.52 1.25 -10.22
C THR A 207 25.98 -0.16 -10.39
N LEU A 208 24.67 -0.37 -10.26
CA LEU A 208 23.99 -1.64 -10.47
C LEU A 208 23.38 -1.67 -11.88
N THR A 209 23.32 -2.85 -12.44
CA THR A 209 22.52 -3.11 -13.65
C THR A 209 21.03 -3.22 -13.26
N HIS A 210 20.13 -3.03 -14.23
CA HIS A 210 18.69 -3.21 -13.99
C HIS A 210 18.34 -4.64 -13.53
N GLU A 211 19.11 -5.65 -14.01
CA GLU A 211 18.95 -7.04 -13.60
C GLU A 211 19.37 -7.24 -12.13
N GLU A 212 20.46 -6.62 -11.68
CA GLU A 212 20.88 -6.66 -10.28
C GLU A 212 19.85 -5.98 -9.35
N VAL A 213 19.29 -4.82 -9.77
CA VAL A 213 18.20 -4.17 -9.02
C VAL A 213 16.98 -5.08 -8.91
N SER A 214 16.54 -5.68 -10.03
CA SER A 214 15.42 -6.63 -10.03
C SER A 214 15.74 -7.88 -9.20
N GLY A 215 17.01 -8.32 -9.18
CA GLY A 215 17.48 -9.40 -8.34
C GLY A 215 17.30 -9.11 -6.85
N PHE A 216 17.66 -7.92 -6.38
CA PHE A 216 17.41 -7.49 -4.99
C PHE A 216 15.93 -7.53 -4.63
N ILE A 217 15.06 -7.02 -5.51
CA ILE A 217 13.60 -7.02 -5.28
C ILE A 217 13.06 -8.45 -5.23
N ASN A 218 13.50 -9.33 -6.11
CA ASN A 218 13.10 -10.73 -6.08
C ASN A 218 13.59 -11.44 -4.81
N ASP A 219 14.88 -11.29 -4.48
CA ASP A 219 15.51 -12.09 -3.43
C ASP A 219 15.08 -11.64 -2.01
N TYR A 220 14.83 -10.35 -1.79
CA TYR A 220 14.44 -9.84 -0.47
C TYR A 220 12.92 -9.65 -0.31
N LEU A 221 12.19 -9.41 -1.41
CA LEU A 221 10.78 -9.09 -1.36
C LEU A 221 9.88 -10.12 -2.06
N GLY A 222 10.46 -11.16 -2.70
CA GLY A 222 9.71 -12.22 -3.34
C GLY A 222 8.88 -11.77 -4.55
N ASN A 223 9.33 -10.73 -5.26
CA ASN A 223 8.63 -10.19 -6.43
C ASN A 223 9.46 -10.43 -7.72
N PRO A 224 9.28 -11.59 -8.38
CA PRO A 224 9.99 -11.93 -9.62
C PRO A 224 9.57 -11.05 -10.81
N ILE A 225 8.41 -10.39 -10.73
CA ILE A 225 7.96 -9.40 -11.72
C ILE A 225 8.08 -8.02 -11.06
N TYR A 226 9.02 -7.23 -11.57
CA TYR A 226 9.26 -5.88 -11.09
C TYR A 226 9.22 -4.89 -12.24
N ASP A 227 8.13 -4.12 -12.29
CA ASP A 227 7.91 -3.11 -13.31
C ASP A 227 8.55 -1.78 -12.89
N VAL A 228 9.46 -1.26 -13.70
CA VAL A 228 10.04 0.06 -13.49
C VAL A 228 9.58 0.98 -14.61
N LEU A 229 8.84 2.03 -14.23
CA LEU A 229 8.08 2.89 -15.14
C LEU A 229 8.63 4.30 -15.14
N ASP A 230 8.49 5.00 -16.27
CA ASP A 230 8.79 6.42 -16.35
C ASP A 230 7.81 7.23 -15.48
N ASP A 231 8.32 8.23 -14.74
CA ASP A 231 7.49 9.09 -13.90
C ASP A 231 6.73 10.12 -14.75
N PRO A 232 5.39 10.11 -14.77
CA PRO A 232 4.59 11.06 -15.55
C PRO A 232 4.57 12.47 -14.95
N LEU A 233 4.95 12.63 -13.68
CA LEU A 233 4.94 13.93 -13.00
C LEU A 233 6.07 14.84 -13.49
N GLY A 234 7.21 14.26 -13.87
CA GLY A 234 8.41 14.99 -14.28
C GLY A 234 8.99 15.83 -13.15
N GLU A 235 8.69 15.47 -11.89
CA GLU A 235 9.13 16.16 -10.68
C GLU A 235 10.34 15.46 -10.05
N TYR A 236 11.06 16.19 -9.20
CA TYR A 236 12.24 15.69 -8.51
C TYR A 236 12.01 14.42 -7.69
N ILE A 237 10.81 14.30 -7.08
CA ILE A 237 10.51 13.20 -6.15
C ILE A 237 10.36 11.86 -6.87
N LYS A 238 9.76 11.85 -8.05
CA LYS A 238 9.53 10.65 -8.87
C LYS A 238 8.93 9.45 -8.12
N HIS A 239 8.09 9.67 -7.11
CA HIS A 239 7.48 8.58 -6.34
C HIS A 239 6.20 8.06 -7.01
N ILE A 240 6.11 6.74 -7.18
CA ILE A 240 4.98 6.07 -7.83
C ILE A 240 3.66 6.29 -7.08
N ASP A 241 3.68 6.44 -5.75
CA ASP A 241 2.51 6.68 -4.90
C ASP A 241 1.86 8.06 -5.10
N CYS A 242 2.54 8.97 -5.80
CA CYS A 242 2.00 10.27 -6.16
C CYS A 242 1.01 10.21 -7.32
N TRP A 243 1.02 9.15 -8.12
CA TRP A 243 0.20 9.05 -9.32
C TRP A 243 -0.46 7.68 -9.53
N SER A 244 -0.07 6.63 -8.78
CA SER A 244 -0.69 5.31 -8.88
C SER A 244 -0.76 4.58 -7.54
N LYS A 245 -1.61 3.54 -7.49
CA LYS A 245 -1.76 2.67 -6.32
C LYS A 245 -2.39 1.33 -6.70
N TYR A 246 -1.76 0.21 -6.30
CA TYR A 246 -2.46 -1.07 -6.33
C TYR A 246 -3.56 -1.11 -5.25
N LEU A 247 -4.77 -1.47 -5.66
CA LEU A 247 -5.93 -1.59 -4.78
C LEU A 247 -6.21 -3.05 -4.38
N SER A 248 -5.77 -3.98 -5.20
CA SER A 248 -5.84 -5.43 -4.98
C SER A 248 -4.84 -6.13 -5.91
N PRO A 249 -4.69 -7.47 -5.88
CA PRO A 249 -3.79 -8.18 -6.80
C PRO A 249 -4.10 -8.00 -8.29
N ASN A 250 -5.29 -7.51 -8.66
CA ASN A 250 -5.72 -7.29 -10.05
C ASN A 250 -6.33 -5.93 -10.32
N LYS A 251 -6.33 -5.00 -9.35
CA LYS A 251 -6.88 -3.65 -9.52
C LYS A 251 -5.80 -2.59 -9.28
N ILE A 252 -5.78 -1.56 -10.12
CA ILE A 252 -4.90 -0.41 -9.96
C ILE A 252 -5.67 0.90 -10.16
N LEU A 253 -5.37 1.90 -9.33
CA LEU A 253 -5.85 3.27 -9.49
C LEU A 253 -4.72 4.12 -10.07
N LEU A 254 -5.01 4.90 -11.10
CA LEU A 254 -4.11 5.84 -11.73
C LEU A 254 -4.70 7.25 -11.72
N GLY A 255 -3.86 8.24 -11.53
CA GLY A 255 -4.22 9.64 -11.76
C GLY A 255 -4.68 9.87 -13.19
N GLN A 256 -5.51 10.89 -13.39
CA GLN A 256 -5.95 11.37 -14.71
C GLN A 256 -5.83 12.89 -14.75
N VAL A 257 -5.18 13.42 -15.76
CA VAL A 257 -5.01 14.86 -15.95
C VAL A 257 -5.89 15.34 -17.12
N PRO A 258 -6.18 16.66 -17.21
CA PRO A 258 -6.94 17.21 -18.33
C PRO A 258 -6.27 16.93 -19.70
N THR A 259 -7.04 16.78 -20.77
CA THR A 259 -6.52 16.59 -22.14
C THR A 259 -5.66 17.74 -22.63
N THR A 260 -5.70 18.89 -21.98
CA THR A 260 -4.88 20.07 -22.25
C THR A 260 -3.57 20.09 -21.48
N ASP A 261 -3.38 19.17 -20.53
CA ASP A 261 -2.14 19.02 -19.77
C ASP A 261 -1.07 18.36 -20.65
N ASN A 262 0.15 18.85 -20.55
CA ASN A 262 1.27 18.30 -21.34
C ASN A 262 1.64 16.87 -20.94
N ARG A 263 1.26 16.40 -19.74
CA ARG A 263 1.46 15.05 -19.22
C ARG A 263 0.32 14.08 -19.61
N TYR A 264 -0.72 14.57 -20.29
CA TYR A 264 -1.91 13.76 -20.59
C TYR A 264 -1.56 12.43 -21.28
N GLN A 265 -0.69 12.49 -22.30
CA GLN A 265 -0.34 11.29 -23.03
C GLN A 265 0.43 10.29 -22.18
N ASP A 266 1.33 10.74 -21.31
CA ASP A 266 2.09 9.86 -20.40
C ASP A 266 1.17 9.11 -19.46
N TYR A 267 0.13 9.77 -18.91
CA TYR A 267 -0.88 9.12 -18.07
C TYR A 267 -1.76 8.12 -18.82
N GLU A 268 -2.12 8.41 -20.08
CA GLU A 268 -2.90 7.48 -20.89
C GLU A 268 -2.05 6.27 -21.33
N ASP A 269 -0.78 6.48 -21.69
CA ASP A 269 0.15 5.40 -22.03
C ASP A 269 0.35 4.45 -20.83
N LEU A 270 0.43 4.98 -19.62
CA LEU A 270 0.51 4.16 -18.39
C LEU A 270 -0.79 3.40 -18.11
N ALA A 271 -1.95 4.00 -18.37
CA ALA A 271 -3.23 3.31 -18.24
C ALA A 271 -3.35 2.16 -19.24
N ASP A 272 -2.98 2.38 -20.49
CA ASP A 272 -2.94 1.35 -21.53
C ASP A 272 -1.92 0.25 -21.21
N TYR A 273 -0.75 0.64 -20.67
CA TYR A 273 0.25 -0.31 -20.19
C TYR A 273 -0.36 -1.28 -19.17
N PHE A 274 -0.89 -0.77 -18.04
CA PHE A 274 -1.46 -1.64 -17.01
C PHE A 274 -2.67 -2.45 -17.50
N ALA A 275 -3.53 -1.87 -18.33
CA ALA A 275 -4.66 -2.59 -18.92
C ALA A 275 -4.21 -3.77 -19.81
N SER A 276 -2.99 -3.70 -20.36
CA SER A 276 -2.41 -4.76 -21.19
C SER A 276 -1.59 -5.79 -20.39
N GLN A 277 -1.19 -5.48 -19.15
CA GLN A 277 -0.41 -6.37 -18.31
C GLN A 277 -1.27 -7.46 -17.68
N THR A 278 -0.65 -8.60 -17.43
CA THR A 278 -1.26 -9.68 -16.66
C THR A 278 -1.10 -9.42 -15.18
N SER A 279 -2.22 -9.33 -14.46
CA SER A 279 -2.27 -9.17 -13.02
C SER A 279 -1.81 -10.43 -12.27
N SER A 280 -1.66 -10.34 -10.96
CA SER A 280 -1.31 -11.50 -10.12
C SER A 280 -2.38 -12.60 -10.10
N TYR A 281 -3.58 -12.35 -10.62
CA TYR A 281 -4.64 -13.35 -10.80
C TYR A 281 -4.71 -13.93 -12.22
N GLY A 282 -3.74 -13.61 -13.08
CA GLY A 282 -3.67 -14.14 -14.45
C GLY A 282 -4.67 -13.49 -15.43
N THR A 283 -5.38 -12.46 -15.00
CA THR A 283 -6.25 -11.61 -15.83
C THR A 283 -5.59 -10.27 -16.13
N PRO A 284 -6.02 -9.50 -17.13
CA PRO A 284 -5.60 -8.11 -17.25
C PRO A 284 -5.93 -7.31 -15.97
N PHE A 285 -5.15 -6.26 -15.68
CA PHE A 285 -5.51 -5.36 -14.59
C PHE A 285 -6.80 -4.62 -14.90
N GLU A 286 -7.64 -4.45 -13.87
CA GLU A 286 -8.75 -3.51 -13.86
C GLU A 286 -8.19 -2.12 -13.50
N VAL A 287 -8.18 -1.20 -14.47
CA VAL A 287 -7.61 0.13 -14.33
C VAL A 287 -8.69 1.13 -13.96
N TYR A 288 -8.61 1.70 -12.78
CA TYR A 288 -9.45 2.79 -12.30
C TYR A 288 -8.73 4.13 -12.43
N ARG A 289 -9.48 5.20 -12.62
CA ARG A 289 -8.92 6.54 -12.83
C ARG A 289 -9.47 7.53 -11.81
N VAL A 290 -8.61 8.36 -11.27
CA VAL A 290 -9.01 9.49 -10.41
C VAL A 290 -8.51 10.80 -11.02
N PHE A 291 -9.40 11.78 -11.17
CA PHE A 291 -9.06 13.06 -11.81
C PHE A 291 -8.17 13.91 -10.90
N THR A 292 -6.93 14.12 -11.32
CA THR A 292 -5.87 14.81 -10.56
C THR A 292 -5.23 15.92 -11.41
N PRO A 293 -5.94 17.04 -11.71
CA PRO A 293 -5.41 18.11 -12.56
C PRO A 293 -4.13 18.76 -12.00
N GLY A 294 -3.92 18.70 -10.69
CA GLY A 294 -2.70 19.18 -10.04
C GLY A 294 -2.66 20.68 -9.77
N ASP A 295 -3.60 21.47 -10.30
CA ASP A 295 -3.73 22.89 -10.00
C ASP A 295 -4.21 23.13 -8.56
N TYR A 296 -4.02 24.37 -8.08
CA TYR A 296 -4.56 24.75 -6.78
C TYR A 296 -6.09 24.96 -6.83
N PRO A 297 -6.87 24.38 -5.89
CA PRO A 297 -6.45 23.54 -4.75
C PRO A 297 -5.89 22.20 -5.23
N TYR A 298 -4.83 21.73 -4.57
CA TYR A 298 -4.13 20.50 -4.94
C TYR A 298 -5.05 19.26 -4.94
N THR A 299 -4.70 18.28 -5.75
CA THR A 299 -5.51 17.06 -5.97
C THR A 299 -4.70 15.77 -5.75
N PRO A 300 -4.15 15.54 -4.54
CA PRO A 300 -3.25 14.42 -4.24
C PRO A 300 -3.99 13.10 -4.00
N TYR A 301 -5.07 12.85 -4.73
CA TYR A 301 -6.03 11.78 -4.40
C TYR A 301 -5.46 10.37 -4.49
N THR A 302 -4.46 10.12 -5.34
CA THR A 302 -3.76 8.83 -5.42
C THR A 302 -2.92 8.53 -4.17
N ASN A 303 -2.48 9.59 -3.46
CA ASN A 303 -1.67 9.47 -2.25
C ASN A 303 -2.54 9.18 -1.00
N SER A 304 -3.50 8.26 -1.16
CA SER A 304 -4.39 7.72 -0.11
C SER A 304 -3.69 6.63 0.69
N LEU A 305 -4.27 6.22 1.81
CA LEU A 305 -3.83 5.08 2.60
C LEU A 305 -4.97 4.04 2.69
N ILE A 306 -4.68 2.80 2.27
CA ILE A 306 -5.55 1.67 2.54
C ILE A 306 -5.15 1.11 3.91
N LEU A 307 -6.12 1.01 4.82
CA LEU A 307 -5.89 0.53 6.17
C LEU A 307 -7.03 -0.40 6.59
N ASN A 308 -6.83 -1.71 6.39
CA ASN A 308 -7.85 -2.74 6.53
C ASN A 308 -9.08 -2.45 5.66
N ASN A 309 -10.25 -2.26 6.26
CA ASN A 309 -11.50 -1.97 5.54
C ASN A 309 -11.74 -0.48 5.25
N LYS A 310 -10.77 0.40 5.54
CA LYS A 310 -10.86 1.85 5.30
C LYS A 310 -9.91 2.29 4.20
N VAL A 311 -10.34 3.28 3.41
CA VAL A 311 -9.47 4.02 2.49
C VAL A 311 -9.51 5.49 2.88
N LEU A 312 -8.39 5.99 3.36
CA LEU A 312 -8.22 7.37 3.83
C LEU A 312 -7.68 8.22 2.68
N VAL A 313 -8.52 9.07 2.11
CA VAL A 313 -8.23 9.84 0.90
C VAL A 313 -7.90 11.29 1.28
N PRO A 314 -6.72 11.83 0.90
CA PRO A 314 -6.41 13.23 1.16
C PRO A 314 -7.27 14.14 0.30
N ILE A 315 -8.05 15.04 0.92
CA ILE A 315 -8.87 16.05 0.26
C ILE A 315 -8.48 17.46 0.72
N THR A 316 -8.71 18.45 -0.13
CA THR A 316 -8.23 19.84 0.08
C THR A 316 -9.33 20.88 0.11
N GLY A 317 -10.61 20.51 0.02
CA GLY A 317 -11.75 21.41 -0.16
C GLY A 317 -11.91 21.85 -1.61
N GLY A 318 -11.31 21.11 -2.53
CA GLY A 318 -11.35 21.39 -3.96
C GLY A 318 -12.64 20.90 -4.64
N PRO A 319 -12.88 21.35 -5.89
CA PRO A 319 -14.10 21.01 -6.63
C PRO A 319 -14.18 19.51 -7.02
N TYR A 320 -13.08 18.79 -6.97
CA TYR A 320 -12.97 17.38 -7.41
C TYR A 320 -12.94 16.38 -6.26
N ASP A 321 -13.00 16.83 -4.99
CA ASP A 321 -12.91 15.95 -3.82
C ASP A 321 -13.99 14.87 -3.84
N ASN A 322 -15.25 15.24 -4.13
CA ASN A 322 -16.36 14.28 -4.18
C ASN A 322 -16.21 13.26 -5.33
N ASP A 323 -15.72 13.71 -6.48
CA ASP A 323 -15.48 12.83 -7.62
C ASP A 323 -14.35 11.83 -7.31
N ALA A 324 -13.34 12.28 -6.57
CA ALA A 324 -12.25 11.40 -6.11
C ALA A 324 -12.75 10.34 -5.13
N LEU A 325 -13.58 10.72 -4.15
CA LEU A 325 -14.19 9.75 -3.23
C LEU A 325 -15.06 8.74 -3.98
N ALA A 326 -15.87 9.20 -4.94
CA ALA A 326 -16.70 8.31 -5.77
C ALA A 326 -15.86 7.34 -6.62
N ALA A 327 -14.69 7.76 -7.13
CA ALA A 327 -13.79 6.87 -7.85
C ALA A 327 -13.25 5.74 -6.96
N TYR A 328 -12.96 6.02 -5.69
CA TYR A 328 -12.60 4.97 -4.73
C TYR A 328 -13.79 4.07 -4.35
N GLU A 329 -15.00 4.62 -4.18
CA GLU A 329 -16.22 3.83 -3.93
C GLU A 329 -16.49 2.83 -5.06
N GLU A 330 -16.26 3.25 -6.32
CA GLU A 330 -16.37 2.38 -7.50
C GLU A 330 -15.28 1.30 -7.52
N ALA A 331 -14.02 1.68 -7.26
CA ALA A 331 -12.87 0.78 -7.37
C ALA A 331 -12.80 -0.23 -6.22
N MET A 332 -13.28 0.14 -5.02
CA MET A 332 -13.18 -0.63 -3.78
C MET A 332 -14.55 -0.82 -3.10
N PRO A 333 -15.46 -1.57 -3.70
CA PRO A 333 -16.78 -1.80 -3.13
C PRO A 333 -16.71 -2.42 -1.73
N GLY A 334 -17.46 -1.85 -0.78
CA GLY A 334 -17.52 -2.34 0.59
C GLY A 334 -16.45 -1.82 1.54
N TYR A 335 -15.47 -1.08 1.04
CA TYR A 335 -14.55 -0.33 1.89
C TYR A 335 -15.22 0.98 2.36
N GLU A 336 -14.85 1.44 3.53
CA GLU A 336 -15.23 2.75 4.04
C GLU A 336 -14.30 3.82 3.45
N ILE A 337 -14.82 4.65 2.55
CA ILE A 337 -14.04 5.70 1.87
C ILE A 337 -14.17 7.00 2.66
N ILE A 338 -13.07 7.48 3.24
CA ILE A 338 -13.05 8.63 4.15
C ILE A 338 -12.15 9.74 3.58
N GLY A 339 -12.74 10.90 3.29
CA GLY A 339 -11.99 12.08 2.89
C GLY A 339 -11.37 12.79 4.09
N ILE A 340 -10.05 12.90 4.13
CA ILE A 340 -9.30 13.59 5.20
C ILE A 340 -8.91 14.98 4.72
N MET A 341 -9.62 15.99 5.27
CA MET A 341 -9.38 17.40 4.94
C MET A 341 -8.13 17.92 5.61
N TYR A 342 -7.19 18.45 4.82
CA TYR A 342 -6.03 19.15 5.36
C TYR A 342 -5.42 20.12 4.36
N ASN A 343 -5.20 21.37 4.78
CA ASN A 343 -4.60 22.40 3.92
C ASN A 343 -3.10 22.21 3.67
N GLY A 344 -2.48 21.26 4.34
CA GLY A 344 -1.06 20.94 4.20
C GLY A 344 -0.79 19.77 3.25
N TRP A 345 -1.79 19.24 2.54
CA TRP A 345 -1.57 18.29 1.46
C TRP A 345 -1.04 18.98 0.22
N GLU A 346 -0.07 18.36 -0.43
CA GLU A 346 0.50 18.76 -1.71
C GLU A 346 0.38 17.59 -2.71
N ASN A 347 0.44 17.86 -4.02
CA ASN A 347 0.26 16.81 -5.04
C ASN A 347 1.28 15.65 -4.93
N THR A 348 2.49 15.96 -4.45
CA THR A 348 3.59 15.01 -4.31
C THR A 348 3.98 14.75 -2.86
N ASP A 349 3.18 15.23 -1.88
CA ASP A 349 3.37 14.98 -0.46
C ASP A 349 2.04 15.09 0.29
N ALA A 350 1.39 13.96 0.52
CA ALA A 350 0.11 13.95 1.22
C ALA A 350 0.06 12.81 2.28
N LEU A 351 -1.10 12.22 2.46
CA LEU A 351 -1.41 11.32 3.55
C LEU A 351 -0.54 10.05 3.53
N HIS A 352 -0.41 9.42 2.36
CA HIS A 352 0.35 8.17 2.20
C HIS A 352 1.83 8.36 2.54
N CYS A 353 2.45 9.45 2.10
CA CYS A 353 3.83 9.76 2.41
C CYS A 353 4.10 9.86 3.92
N ARG A 354 3.10 10.23 4.72
CA ARG A 354 3.22 10.60 6.13
C ARG A 354 2.67 9.56 7.12
N ALA A 355 2.24 8.40 6.59
CA ALA A 355 1.75 7.27 7.36
C ALA A 355 2.16 5.94 6.71
N LYS A 356 2.53 4.96 7.53
CA LYS A 356 2.95 3.62 7.07
C LYS A 356 2.22 2.53 7.83
N GLY A 357 1.49 1.64 7.13
CA GLY A 357 0.89 0.47 7.74
C GLY A 357 1.94 -0.42 8.41
N ILE A 358 1.59 -0.96 9.56
CA ILE A 358 2.35 -2.00 10.28
C ILE A 358 1.61 -3.31 10.04
N ALA A 359 2.24 -4.24 9.31
CA ALA A 359 1.64 -5.53 9.00
C ALA A 359 1.24 -6.30 10.25
N ASP A 360 0.14 -7.07 10.20
CA ASP A 360 -0.16 -8.04 11.25
C ASP A 360 0.87 -9.18 11.23
N ILE A 361 1.82 -9.15 12.16
CA ILE A 361 2.89 -10.15 12.26
C ILE A 361 2.38 -11.56 12.59
N GLY A 362 1.16 -11.68 13.06
CA GLY A 362 0.48 -12.98 13.29
C GLY A 362 -0.57 -13.28 12.22
N MET A 363 -0.51 -12.66 11.07
CA MET A 363 -1.51 -12.70 10.00
C MET A 363 -2.00 -14.11 9.71
N LEU A 364 -3.31 -14.28 9.67
CA LEU A 364 -3.96 -15.40 9.03
C LEU A 364 -4.13 -15.06 7.55
N TYR A 365 -3.45 -15.80 6.68
CA TYR A 365 -3.40 -15.49 5.26
C TYR A 365 -4.02 -16.62 4.42
N ILE A 366 -4.84 -16.24 3.44
CA ILE A 366 -5.46 -17.12 2.47
C ILE A 366 -4.79 -16.88 1.12
N ASP A 367 -3.98 -17.81 0.65
CA ASP A 367 -3.42 -17.78 -0.69
C ASP A 367 -4.29 -18.59 -1.65
N HIS A 368 -4.98 -17.88 -2.54
CA HIS A 368 -5.90 -18.46 -3.49
C HIS A 368 -5.69 -17.84 -4.88
N MET A 369 -5.64 -18.69 -5.88
CA MET A 369 -5.70 -18.29 -7.28
C MET A 369 -7.16 -18.40 -7.75
N PRO A 370 -7.88 -17.28 -7.94
CA PRO A 370 -9.31 -17.32 -8.17
C PRO A 370 -9.69 -17.79 -9.58
N THR A 371 -10.83 -18.44 -9.67
CA THR A 371 -11.53 -18.65 -10.93
C THR A 371 -12.26 -17.34 -11.30
N LEU A 372 -11.90 -16.74 -12.42
CA LEU A 372 -12.41 -15.42 -12.87
C LEU A 372 -12.88 -15.44 -14.32
N GLY A 373 -13.71 -14.46 -14.68
CA GLY A 373 -14.11 -14.21 -16.06
C GLY A 373 -15.03 -15.29 -16.64
N THR A 374 -14.78 -15.71 -17.88
CA THR A 374 -15.60 -16.73 -18.57
C THR A 374 -14.87 -18.07 -18.61
N VAL A 375 -15.50 -19.11 -18.08
CA VAL A 375 -14.92 -20.45 -17.97
C VAL A 375 -15.81 -21.50 -18.65
N ALA A 376 -15.22 -22.65 -19.01
CA ALA A 376 -15.97 -23.79 -19.54
C ALA A 376 -16.96 -24.30 -18.48
N TYR A 377 -18.16 -24.69 -18.93
CA TYR A 377 -19.17 -25.26 -18.05
C TYR A 377 -18.69 -26.57 -17.42
N HIS A 378 -18.77 -26.61 -16.10
CA HIS A 378 -18.76 -27.80 -15.28
C HIS A 378 -19.92 -27.74 -14.28
N PRO A 379 -20.53 -28.89 -13.90
CA PRO A 379 -21.61 -28.89 -12.92
C PRO A 379 -21.15 -28.57 -11.50
N GLU A 380 -19.84 -28.64 -11.26
CA GLU A 380 -19.15 -28.40 -10.00
C GLU A 380 -17.78 -27.76 -10.26
N TYR A 381 -17.31 -26.94 -9.33
CA TYR A 381 -16.01 -26.26 -9.39
C TYR A 381 -15.25 -26.47 -8.09
N ASP A 382 -14.10 -27.11 -8.17
CA ASP A 382 -13.19 -27.25 -7.04
C ASP A 382 -12.42 -25.96 -6.82
N ILE A 383 -12.47 -25.46 -5.60
CA ILE A 383 -11.78 -24.26 -5.12
C ILE A 383 -10.74 -24.70 -4.11
N SER A 384 -9.49 -24.37 -4.37
CA SER A 384 -8.35 -24.68 -3.49
C SER A 384 -7.69 -23.41 -2.98
N ALA A 385 -7.23 -23.44 -1.75
CA ALA A 385 -6.45 -22.35 -1.16
C ALA A 385 -5.42 -22.91 -0.17
N ASP A 386 -4.27 -22.22 -0.09
CA ASP A 386 -3.30 -22.43 0.97
C ASP A 386 -3.58 -21.44 2.10
N ILE A 387 -3.70 -21.94 3.33
CA ILE A 387 -4.05 -21.11 4.48
C ILE A 387 -2.99 -21.25 5.56
N THR A 388 -2.38 -20.13 5.92
CA THR A 388 -1.29 -20.07 6.90
C THR A 388 -1.61 -19.08 8.02
N ALA A 389 -1.26 -19.44 9.25
CA ALA A 389 -1.37 -18.58 10.42
C ALA A 389 0.04 -18.27 10.94
N ALA A 390 0.54 -17.06 10.67
CA ALA A 390 1.86 -16.62 11.14
C ALA A 390 1.93 -16.54 12.68
N SER A 391 0.78 -16.46 13.37
CA SER A 391 0.69 -16.59 14.82
C SER A 391 1.09 -17.99 15.35
N GLY A 392 1.23 -19.00 14.47
CA GLY A 392 1.42 -20.39 14.85
C GLY A 392 0.18 -21.06 15.48
N SER A 393 -0.97 -20.39 15.48
CA SER A 393 -2.24 -20.91 16.03
C SER A 393 -2.88 -21.90 15.06
N ASN A 394 -3.64 -22.85 15.61
CA ASN A 394 -4.38 -23.78 14.77
C ASN A 394 -5.55 -23.09 14.06
N ILE A 395 -5.79 -23.49 12.80
CA ILE A 395 -6.95 -23.06 12.04
C ILE A 395 -8.16 -23.89 12.47
N TYR A 396 -9.30 -23.25 12.70
CA TYR A 396 -10.54 -23.97 12.98
C TYR A 396 -11.03 -24.69 11.72
N ALA A 397 -11.06 -26.03 11.73
CA ALA A 397 -11.44 -26.82 10.57
C ALA A 397 -12.85 -26.47 10.03
N ASP A 398 -13.78 -26.17 10.90
CA ASP A 398 -15.18 -25.83 10.53
C ASP A 398 -15.33 -24.39 10.04
N SER A 399 -14.27 -23.58 10.10
CA SER A 399 -14.31 -22.17 9.69
C SER A 399 -13.50 -21.88 8.43
N VAL A 400 -12.99 -22.89 7.74
CA VAL A 400 -12.46 -22.72 6.39
C VAL A 400 -13.59 -22.91 5.40
N LEU A 401 -14.09 -21.80 4.83
CA LEU A 401 -15.37 -21.77 4.13
C LEU A 401 -15.24 -21.12 2.76
N ILE A 402 -15.97 -21.68 1.79
CA ILE A 402 -16.31 -20.98 0.56
C ILE A 402 -17.72 -20.42 0.76
N TYR A 403 -17.89 -19.11 0.72
CA TYR A 403 -19.19 -18.47 0.59
C TYR A 403 -19.45 -18.20 -0.89
N TYR A 404 -20.58 -18.67 -1.42
CA TYR A 404 -20.90 -18.47 -2.82
C TYR A 404 -22.38 -18.27 -3.05
N LYS A 405 -22.71 -17.63 -4.16
CA LYS A 405 -24.05 -17.52 -4.71
C LYS A 405 -24.03 -17.77 -6.21
N ILE A 406 -25.14 -18.30 -6.72
CA ILE A 406 -25.37 -18.54 -8.14
C ILE A 406 -26.40 -17.51 -8.60
N ASN A 407 -26.04 -16.73 -9.62
CA ASN A 407 -26.84 -15.62 -10.16
C ASN A 407 -27.25 -14.62 -9.06
N SER A 408 -28.54 -14.27 -8.99
CA SER A 408 -29.13 -13.39 -7.99
C SER A 408 -29.58 -14.10 -6.69
N GLY A 409 -29.15 -15.35 -6.49
CA GLY A 409 -29.47 -16.12 -5.29
C GLY A 409 -28.84 -15.55 -4.02
N ASN A 410 -29.20 -16.10 -2.88
CA ASN A 410 -28.56 -15.79 -1.61
C ASN A 410 -27.22 -16.51 -1.50
N TYR A 411 -26.31 -15.94 -0.71
CA TYR A 411 -25.08 -16.63 -0.34
C TYR A 411 -25.40 -17.88 0.49
N THR A 412 -24.67 -18.95 0.19
CA THR A 412 -24.56 -20.17 0.98
C THR A 412 -23.09 -20.45 1.22
N SER A 413 -22.77 -21.39 2.09
CA SER A 413 -21.38 -21.78 2.35
C SER A 413 -21.18 -23.28 2.30
N THR A 414 -19.98 -23.67 1.91
CA THR A 414 -19.48 -25.04 2.02
C THR A 414 -18.15 -25.03 2.77
N VAL A 415 -17.88 -26.09 3.54
CA VAL A 415 -16.60 -26.24 4.24
C VAL A 415 -15.54 -26.71 3.27
N MET A 416 -14.34 -26.16 3.38
CA MET A 416 -13.15 -26.66 2.69
C MET A 416 -12.47 -27.70 3.58
N GLU A 417 -12.17 -28.85 3.02
CA GLU A 417 -11.49 -29.93 3.72
C GLU A 417 -9.96 -29.77 3.61
N TYR A 418 -9.26 -30.06 4.70
CA TYR A 418 -7.80 -30.12 4.72
C TYR A 418 -7.31 -31.29 3.85
N VAL A 419 -6.37 -31.00 2.95
CA VAL A 419 -5.78 -31.98 2.03
C VAL A 419 -4.37 -32.36 2.46
N SER A 420 -3.48 -31.40 2.54
CA SER A 420 -2.08 -31.60 2.93
C SER A 420 -1.40 -30.28 3.26
N ASP A 421 -0.41 -30.31 4.12
CA ASP A 421 0.43 -29.16 4.53
C ASP A 421 -0.40 -27.96 5.01
N VAL A 422 -0.70 -27.03 4.10
CA VAL A 422 -1.50 -25.82 4.34
C VAL A 422 -2.70 -25.73 3.40
N THR A 423 -2.89 -26.72 2.54
CA THR A 423 -3.87 -26.70 1.45
C THR A 423 -5.24 -27.22 1.91
N TYR A 424 -6.28 -26.46 1.59
CA TYR A 424 -7.69 -26.78 1.78
C TYR A 424 -8.40 -26.75 0.44
N THR A 425 -9.40 -27.64 0.26
CA THR A 425 -10.19 -27.73 -0.98
C THR A 425 -11.67 -27.91 -0.65
N GLY A 426 -12.51 -27.20 -1.37
CA GLY A 426 -13.97 -27.31 -1.28
C GLY A 426 -14.60 -27.19 -2.66
N THR A 427 -15.85 -27.62 -2.81
CA THR A 427 -16.53 -27.67 -4.11
C THR A 427 -17.77 -26.78 -4.13
N ILE A 428 -17.90 -25.98 -5.17
CA ILE A 428 -19.15 -25.22 -5.51
C ILE A 428 -19.97 -26.14 -6.41
N GLU A 429 -21.13 -26.58 -5.95
CA GLU A 429 -22.00 -27.51 -6.65
C GLU A 429 -23.25 -26.83 -7.22
N GLY A 430 -23.94 -27.54 -8.11
CA GLY A 430 -25.28 -27.16 -8.60
C GLY A 430 -25.26 -26.04 -9.65
N VAL A 431 -24.13 -25.81 -10.28
CA VAL A 431 -23.96 -24.78 -11.31
C VAL A 431 -24.53 -25.29 -12.64
N MET A 432 -25.33 -24.46 -13.30
CA MET A 432 -25.95 -24.76 -14.59
C MET A 432 -25.28 -23.96 -15.73
N PRO A 433 -25.38 -24.39 -16.99
CA PRO A 433 -24.83 -23.64 -18.12
C PRO A 433 -25.34 -22.18 -18.15
N SER A 434 -24.44 -21.24 -18.35
CA SER A 434 -24.66 -19.79 -18.39
C SER A 434 -24.89 -19.11 -17.02
N ASP A 435 -24.78 -19.85 -15.91
CA ASP A 435 -24.82 -19.24 -14.58
C ASP A 435 -23.59 -18.36 -14.34
N THR A 436 -23.79 -17.34 -13.51
CA THR A 436 -22.74 -16.54 -12.93
C THR A 436 -22.55 -16.95 -11.46
N VAL A 437 -21.35 -17.26 -11.07
CA VAL A 437 -20.99 -17.61 -9.69
C VAL A 437 -20.20 -16.46 -9.08
N SER A 438 -20.65 -16.00 -7.91
CA SER A 438 -19.88 -15.05 -7.08
C SER A 438 -19.47 -15.77 -5.81
N TYR A 439 -18.20 -15.68 -5.43
CA TYR A 439 -17.71 -16.36 -4.23
C TYR A 439 -16.58 -15.61 -3.53
N TYR A 440 -16.38 -15.89 -2.26
CA TYR A 440 -15.21 -15.50 -1.47
C TYR A 440 -14.87 -16.58 -0.46
N LEU A 441 -13.61 -16.57 0.01
CA LEU A 441 -13.13 -17.50 1.02
C LEU A 441 -13.12 -16.82 2.40
N PHE A 442 -13.25 -17.64 3.42
CA PHE A 442 -13.15 -17.24 4.83
C PHE A 442 -12.38 -18.29 5.62
N ALA A 443 -11.54 -17.84 6.55
CA ALA A 443 -10.90 -18.69 7.54
C ALA A 443 -10.82 -17.98 8.90
N ALA A 444 -10.75 -18.76 9.98
CA ALA A 444 -10.50 -18.27 11.33
C ALA A 444 -9.57 -19.22 12.08
N ASP A 445 -8.80 -18.68 13.05
CA ASP A 445 -7.84 -19.43 13.85
C ASP A 445 -8.06 -19.26 15.38
N GLU A 446 -7.32 -20.03 16.17
CA GLU A 446 -7.38 -20.00 17.64
C GLU A 446 -6.79 -18.72 18.26
N SER A 447 -6.06 -17.90 17.49
CA SER A 447 -5.60 -16.58 17.95
C SER A 447 -6.70 -15.53 17.99
N GLY A 448 -7.88 -15.86 17.45
CA GLY A 448 -9.01 -14.95 17.29
C GLY A 448 -8.98 -14.15 15.98
N ARG A 449 -8.01 -14.41 15.10
CA ARG A 449 -7.95 -13.81 13.77
C ARG A 449 -8.92 -14.48 12.82
N ASN A 450 -9.37 -13.70 11.86
CA ASN A 450 -10.09 -14.19 10.70
C ASN A 450 -9.58 -13.49 9.43
N ALA A 451 -9.71 -14.17 8.31
CA ALA A 451 -9.31 -13.64 7.01
C ALA A 451 -10.39 -13.91 5.97
N LYS A 452 -10.44 -13.08 4.97
CA LYS A 452 -11.24 -13.27 3.76
C LYS A 452 -10.38 -13.07 2.52
N GLN A 453 -10.78 -13.72 1.44
CA GLN A 453 -10.17 -13.52 0.13
C GLN A 453 -11.26 -13.50 -0.94
N PRO A 454 -11.54 -12.34 -1.62
CA PRO A 454 -10.87 -11.05 -1.45
C PRO A 454 -11.02 -10.49 -0.03
N PHE A 455 -10.14 -9.57 0.35
CA PHE A 455 -10.07 -9.04 1.72
C PHE A 455 -11.41 -8.55 2.27
N ILE A 456 -12.19 -7.83 1.47
CA ILE A 456 -13.50 -7.29 1.89
C ILE A 456 -14.61 -8.36 1.86
N GLY A 457 -14.43 -9.45 1.12
CA GLY A 457 -15.39 -10.57 1.01
C GLY A 457 -16.61 -10.24 0.14
N GLU A 458 -17.80 -10.40 0.69
CA GLU A 458 -19.07 -10.32 -0.04
C GLU A 458 -19.29 -9.07 -0.93
N PRO A 459 -18.89 -7.86 -0.52
CA PRO A 459 -19.11 -6.66 -1.34
C PRO A 459 -18.35 -6.65 -2.67
N ASP A 460 -17.19 -7.32 -2.73
CA ASP A 460 -16.32 -7.39 -3.91
C ASP A 460 -15.81 -8.83 -4.13
N PRO A 461 -16.72 -9.78 -4.43
CA PRO A 461 -16.38 -11.20 -4.52
C PRO A 461 -15.64 -11.54 -5.81
N PHE A 462 -14.99 -12.67 -5.85
CA PHE A 462 -14.58 -13.28 -7.12
C PHE A 462 -15.79 -13.66 -7.95
N VAL A 463 -15.73 -13.39 -9.26
CA VAL A 463 -16.86 -13.65 -10.16
C VAL A 463 -16.40 -14.39 -11.40
N PHE A 464 -17.06 -15.50 -11.71
CA PHE A 464 -16.93 -16.16 -13.00
C PHE A 464 -18.29 -16.49 -13.60
N LYS A 465 -18.34 -16.51 -14.92
CA LYS A 465 -19.49 -16.95 -15.71
C LYS A 465 -19.14 -18.24 -16.44
N ASN A 466 -19.89 -19.30 -16.20
CA ASN A 466 -19.71 -20.49 -16.98
C ASN A 466 -20.48 -20.44 -18.31
N VAL A 467 -19.87 -20.98 -19.34
CA VAL A 467 -20.47 -21.09 -20.66
C VAL A 467 -20.31 -22.51 -21.21
N TYR A 468 -21.36 -22.98 -21.84
CA TYR A 468 -21.27 -24.24 -22.54
C TYR A 468 -20.60 -23.99 -23.89
N PHE A 469 -19.38 -24.50 -24.04
CA PHE A 469 -18.75 -24.57 -25.36
C PHE A 469 -19.21 -25.87 -25.99
N PRO A 470 -20.06 -25.85 -27.08
CA PRO A 470 -20.39 -27.07 -27.77
C PRO A 470 -19.10 -27.73 -28.27
N GLN A 471 -18.93 -29.00 -27.95
CA GLN A 471 -17.83 -29.77 -28.52
C GLN A 471 -18.08 -29.85 -30.03
N THR A 472 -17.38 -29.01 -30.78
CA THR A 472 -17.30 -29.19 -32.25
C THR A 472 -16.33 -30.29 -32.50
N GLU A 473 -16.82 -31.37 -33.11
CA GLU A 473 -15.93 -32.40 -33.65
C GLU A 473 -14.99 -31.74 -34.66
N LEU A 474 -13.70 -31.71 -34.35
CA LEU A 474 -12.66 -31.30 -35.31
C LEU A 474 -12.66 -32.36 -36.42
N ALA A 475 -13.24 -32.05 -37.59
CA ALA A 475 -13.10 -32.88 -38.76
C ALA A 475 -11.66 -32.75 -39.28
N PHE A 476 -10.82 -33.75 -38.98
CA PHE A 476 -9.48 -33.83 -39.52
C PHE A 476 -9.57 -34.41 -40.96
N ASN A 477 -9.20 -33.61 -41.96
CA ASN A 477 -9.04 -34.09 -43.32
C ASN A 477 -7.53 -34.34 -43.56
N PRO A 478 -7.07 -35.61 -43.58
CA PRO A 478 -5.68 -35.98 -43.73
C PRO A 478 -5.05 -35.60 -45.08
N ASP A 479 -5.88 -35.35 -46.10
CA ASP A 479 -5.40 -35.07 -47.48
C ASP A 479 -5.13 -33.59 -47.73
N THR A 480 -5.63 -32.64 -46.86
CA THR A 480 -5.54 -31.23 -47.09
C THR A 480 -4.87 -30.43 -45.95
N VAL A 481 -4.69 -31.05 -44.78
CA VAL A 481 -4.19 -30.32 -43.57
C VAL A 481 -4.91 -29.00 -43.30
N LEU A 482 -6.19 -28.92 -43.68
CA LEU A 482 -7.03 -27.75 -43.43
C LEU A 482 -7.94 -28.05 -42.23
N PHE A 483 -7.89 -27.18 -41.25
CA PHE A 483 -8.86 -27.18 -40.17
C PHE A 483 -10.05 -26.31 -40.64
N GLU A 484 -11.19 -26.95 -40.90
CA GLU A 484 -12.45 -26.20 -41.07
C GLU A 484 -12.97 -25.84 -39.67
N THR A 485 -12.87 -24.58 -39.29
CA THR A 485 -13.50 -24.03 -38.07
C THR A 485 -14.86 -23.45 -38.46
N THR A 486 -15.92 -23.80 -37.75
CA THR A 486 -17.15 -23.06 -37.80
C THR A 486 -17.01 -21.71 -37.09
N GLU A 487 -17.78 -20.70 -37.46
CA GLU A 487 -17.70 -19.32 -36.91
C GLU A 487 -17.73 -19.25 -35.37
N ASP A 488 -18.21 -20.29 -34.71
CA ASP A 488 -18.29 -20.38 -33.24
C ASP A 488 -16.95 -20.73 -32.54
N MET A 489 -15.88 -21.01 -33.28
CA MET A 489 -14.57 -21.41 -32.74
C MET A 489 -13.61 -20.22 -32.47
N ILE A 490 -14.02 -18.97 -32.71
CA ILE A 490 -13.09 -17.82 -32.68
C ILE A 490 -12.79 -17.32 -31.24
N TYR A 491 -13.47 -17.83 -30.24
CA TYR A 491 -13.35 -17.34 -28.86
C TYR A 491 -12.92 -18.43 -27.88
N GLY A 492 -11.71 -18.92 -28.00
CA GLY A 492 -11.28 -19.94 -27.05
C GLY A 492 -9.86 -20.48 -27.24
N ILE A 493 -8.91 -19.61 -27.52
CA ILE A 493 -7.49 -19.95 -27.37
C ILE A 493 -6.84 -18.86 -26.53
N PRO A 494 -6.19 -19.22 -25.38
CA PRO A 494 -5.46 -18.27 -24.54
C PRO A 494 -4.30 -17.62 -25.26
#